data_38d50ed3843e81571ec69566f8e6c046
#
_entry.id   38d50ed3843e81571ec69566f8e6c046
#
_cell.length_a   1.000
_cell.length_b   1.000
_cell.length_c   1.000
_cell.angle_alpha   90.00
_cell.angle_beta   90.00
_cell.angle_gamma   90.00
#
_symmetry.space_group_name_H-M   'P 1'
#
loop_
_entity.id
_entity.type
_entity.pdbx_description
1 polymer ?
#
loop_
_entity_poly.entity_id
_entity_poly.type
_entity_poly.pdbx_seq_one_letter_code
_entity_poly.pdbx_strand_id
1 'polypeptide(L)'
;EILIGLVGSEMCIRDSLNFSEENQLLCSDMSFDALFEPDPEHPYESMARRLLGNTFNGPMSRRADKIAEMALKLHANGVVFFCHWGCKNTIGGAGLVRDRLEQEGIPMLTLDGDGCDRRNINDGQMRTRLEAFLELLEERRRAR
;
A
#
# COMPACT_ATOMS: atom_id res chain seq x y z
N GLU A 1 0.10 -16.64 -9.47
CA GLU A 1 0.11 -15.17 -9.43
C GLU A 1 -0.04 -14.72 -7.98
N ILE A 2 0.84 -13.85 -7.51
CA ILE A 2 0.80 -13.28 -6.15
C ILE A 2 0.25 -11.86 -6.26
N LEU A 3 -0.83 -11.60 -5.53
CA LEU A 3 -1.51 -10.32 -5.54
C LEU A 3 -1.02 -9.45 -4.38
N ILE A 4 -0.49 -8.27 -4.68
CA ILE A 4 0.09 -7.36 -3.69
C ILE A 4 -0.63 -6.02 -3.73
N GLY A 5 -1.04 -5.52 -2.56
CA GLY A 5 -1.44 -4.14 -2.37
C GLY A 5 -0.24 -3.26 -2.03
N LEU A 6 -0.07 -2.15 -2.73
CA LEU A 6 1.00 -1.19 -2.48
C LEU A 6 0.45 0.04 -1.78
N VAL A 7 1.17 0.48 -0.76
CA VAL A 7 0.87 1.68 0.01
C VAL A 7 2.06 2.62 -0.08
N GLY A 8 1.88 3.76 -0.73
CA GLY A 8 2.92 4.75 -0.96
C GLY A 8 3.22 4.99 -2.45
N SER A 9 3.93 6.07 -2.76
CA SER A 9 4.19 6.53 -4.13
C SER A 9 5.57 6.12 -4.62
N GLU A 10 5.77 4.81 -4.91
CA GLU A 10 7.15 4.37 -5.11
C GLU A 10 7.37 3.74 -6.48
N MET A 11 7.93 4.53 -7.39
CA MET A 11 8.24 4.09 -8.74
C MET A 11 9.21 2.88 -8.75
N CYS A 12 10.23 2.89 -7.88
CA CYS A 12 11.21 1.80 -7.83
C CYS A 12 10.61 0.48 -7.35
N ILE A 13 9.71 0.52 -6.36
CA ILE A 13 9.00 -0.68 -5.88
C ILE A 13 8.06 -1.19 -6.96
N ARG A 14 7.33 -0.29 -7.60
CA ARG A 14 6.44 -0.61 -8.70
C ARG A 14 7.19 -1.25 -9.87
N ASP A 15 8.33 -0.69 -10.24
CA ASP A 15 9.17 -1.24 -11.30
C ASP A 15 9.69 -2.64 -10.91
N SER A 16 10.14 -2.82 -9.67
CA SER A 16 10.62 -4.12 -9.17
C SER A 16 9.52 -5.20 -9.17
N LEU A 17 8.27 -4.82 -8.86
CA LEU A 17 7.13 -5.74 -8.88
C LEU A 17 6.68 -6.09 -10.31
N ASN A 18 6.82 -5.16 -11.25
CA ASN A 18 6.45 -5.38 -12.65
C ASN A 18 7.45 -6.27 -13.41
N PHE A 19 8.63 -6.56 -12.84
CA PHE A 19 9.62 -7.46 -13.47
C PHE A 19 9.32 -8.95 -13.30
N SER A 20 8.30 -9.32 -12.53
CA SER A 20 7.90 -10.72 -12.34
C SER A 20 6.55 -10.97 -13.01
N GLU A 21 6.49 -11.93 -13.91
CA GLU A 21 5.24 -12.42 -14.49
C GLU A 21 4.33 -13.10 -13.46
N GLU A 22 4.88 -13.46 -12.30
CA GLU A 22 4.20 -14.18 -11.22
C GLU A 22 3.56 -13.25 -10.18
N ASN A 23 3.93 -11.97 -10.17
CA ASN A 23 3.48 -11.00 -9.17
C ASN A 23 2.73 -9.84 -9.82
N GLN A 24 1.60 -9.49 -9.24
CA GLN A 24 0.78 -8.38 -9.71
C GLN A 24 0.56 -7.35 -8.61
N LEU A 25 0.80 -6.09 -8.94
CA LEU A 25 0.39 -4.96 -8.14
C LEU A 25 -1.08 -4.63 -8.41
N LEU A 26 -1.95 -4.86 -7.41
CA LEU A 26 -3.39 -4.67 -7.56
C LEU A 26 -3.80 -3.21 -7.52
N CYS A 27 -3.34 -2.48 -6.51
CA CYS A 27 -3.66 -1.07 -6.32
C CYS A 27 -2.66 -0.40 -5.38
N SER A 28 -2.71 0.92 -5.37
CA SER A 28 -2.06 1.76 -4.36
C SER A 28 -3.13 2.53 -3.59
N ASP A 29 -2.91 2.78 -2.32
CA ASP A 29 -3.82 3.60 -1.50
C ASP A 29 -3.90 5.05 -1.99
N MET A 30 -2.91 5.51 -2.73
CA MET A 30 -2.94 6.82 -3.41
C MET A 30 -3.93 6.86 -4.58
N SER A 31 -4.33 5.71 -5.11
CA SER A 31 -5.25 5.61 -6.25
C SER A 31 -6.71 5.45 -5.82
N PHE A 32 -7.01 5.42 -4.52
CA PHE A 32 -8.38 5.23 -4.02
C PHE A 32 -9.33 6.37 -4.42
N ASP A 33 -8.81 7.56 -4.66
CA ASP A 33 -9.59 8.69 -5.18
C ASP A 33 -10.17 8.44 -6.57
N ALA A 34 -9.49 7.62 -7.38
CA ALA A 34 -9.94 7.30 -8.73
C ALA A 34 -11.21 6.43 -8.75
N LEU A 35 -11.55 5.81 -7.62
CA LEU A 35 -12.75 4.99 -7.46
C LEU A 35 -13.99 5.82 -7.11
N PHE A 36 -13.85 7.14 -6.99
CA PHE A 36 -14.95 8.06 -6.68
C PHE A 36 -15.60 8.54 -7.98
N GLU A 37 -16.89 8.24 -8.14
CA GLU A 37 -17.69 8.78 -9.24
C GLU A 37 -18.26 10.15 -8.85
N PRO A 38 -17.90 11.23 -9.55
CA PRO A 38 -18.44 12.55 -9.28
C PRO A 38 -19.90 12.63 -9.72
N ASP A 39 -20.74 13.26 -8.89
CA ASP A 39 -22.11 13.58 -9.21
C ASP A 39 -22.17 14.97 -9.88
N PRO A 40 -22.49 15.06 -11.17
CA PRO A 40 -22.53 16.34 -11.89
C PRO A 40 -23.72 17.23 -11.47
N GLU A 41 -24.77 16.66 -10.89
CA GLU A 41 -25.92 17.44 -10.40
C GLU A 41 -25.59 18.18 -9.09
N HIS A 42 -24.64 17.65 -8.31
CA HIS A 42 -24.18 18.22 -7.04
C HIS A 42 -22.65 18.37 -6.99
N PRO A 43 -22.06 19.20 -7.87
CA PRO A 43 -20.61 19.21 -8.08
C PRO A 43 -19.81 19.62 -6.84
N TYR A 44 -20.27 20.61 -6.09
CA TYR A 44 -19.56 21.06 -4.88
C TYR A 44 -19.62 20.04 -3.75
N GLU A 45 -20.75 19.41 -3.54
CA GLU A 45 -20.90 18.35 -2.55
C GLU A 45 -20.07 17.12 -2.95
N SER A 46 -20.08 16.80 -4.23
CA SER A 46 -19.29 15.71 -4.80
C SER A 46 -17.79 15.93 -4.57
N MET A 47 -17.28 17.13 -4.83
CA MET A 47 -15.88 17.50 -4.55
C MET A 47 -15.56 17.43 -3.06
N ALA A 48 -16.44 17.93 -2.20
CA ALA A 48 -16.27 17.86 -0.75
C ALA A 48 -16.22 16.40 -0.26
N ARG A 49 -17.11 15.54 -0.74
CA ARG A 49 -17.12 14.11 -0.43
C ARG A 49 -15.83 13.42 -0.87
N ARG A 50 -15.33 13.76 -2.05
CA ARG A 50 -14.04 13.22 -2.54
C ARG A 50 -12.89 13.62 -1.63
N LEU A 51 -12.78 14.90 -1.26
CA LEU A 51 -11.73 15.38 -0.36
C LEU A 51 -11.82 14.73 1.02
N LEU A 52 -13.02 14.67 1.61
CA LEU A 52 -13.25 14.03 2.91
C LEU A 52 -13.07 12.51 2.86
N GLY A 53 -13.35 11.91 1.70
CA GLY A 53 -13.19 10.47 1.46
C GLY A 53 -11.76 10.02 1.31
N ASN A 54 -10.83 10.94 0.99
CA ASN A 54 -9.43 10.61 0.80
C ASN A 54 -8.82 9.95 2.04
N THR A 55 -8.08 8.86 1.82
CA THR A 55 -7.48 8.05 2.89
C THR A 55 -6.42 8.80 3.70
N PHE A 56 -5.83 9.84 3.11
CA PHE A 56 -4.86 10.71 3.79
C PHE A 56 -5.51 11.79 4.66
N ASN A 57 -6.83 11.94 4.59
CA ASN A 57 -7.60 12.82 5.44
C ASN A 57 -8.10 12.08 6.68
N GLY A 58 -7.79 12.61 7.86
CA GLY A 58 -8.27 12.05 9.13
C GLY A 58 -7.24 11.21 9.87
N PRO A 59 -7.69 10.46 10.88
CA PRO A 59 -6.78 9.66 11.72
C PRO A 59 -6.21 8.46 10.95
N MET A 60 -5.02 8.05 11.35
CA MET A 60 -4.32 6.92 10.73
C MET A 60 -5.08 5.59 10.85
N SER A 61 -5.89 5.41 11.89
CA SER A 61 -6.77 4.25 12.04
C SER A 61 -7.73 4.10 10.85
N ARG A 62 -8.34 5.20 10.40
CA ARG A 62 -9.20 5.20 9.21
C ARG A 62 -8.45 4.75 7.94
N ARG A 63 -7.20 5.19 7.78
CA ARG A 63 -6.35 4.76 6.66
C ARG A 63 -6.03 3.28 6.77
N ALA A 64 -5.69 2.79 7.96
CA ALA A 64 -5.43 1.37 8.22
C ALA A 64 -6.66 0.50 7.89
N ASP A 65 -7.87 0.92 8.31
CA ASP A 65 -9.11 0.23 7.99
C ASP A 65 -9.36 0.18 6.47
N LYS A 66 -9.13 1.28 5.77
CA LYS A 66 -9.29 1.32 4.31
C LYS A 66 -8.28 0.43 3.58
N ILE A 67 -7.04 0.40 4.02
CA ILE A 67 -6.02 -0.49 3.44
C ILE A 67 -6.44 -1.95 3.64
N ALA A 68 -6.87 -2.33 4.84
CA ALA A 68 -7.34 -3.68 5.13
C ALA A 68 -8.60 -4.04 4.32
N GLU A 69 -9.58 -3.15 4.24
CA GLU A 69 -10.79 -3.32 3.43
C GLU A 69 -10.46 -3.60 1.95
N MET A 70 -9.54 -2.81 1.37
CA MET A 70 -9.15 -2.97 -0.03
C MET A 70 -8.34 -4.25 -0.25
N ALA A 71 -7.43 -4.58 0.67
CA ALA A 71 -6.66 -5.81 0.59
C ALA A 71 -7.57 -7.06 0.62
N LEU A 72 -8.60 -7.04 1.46
CA LEU A 72 -9.61 -8.10 1.51
C LEU A 72 -10.46 -8.17 0.24
N LYS A 73 -10.99 -7.04 -0.23
CA LYS A 73 -11.83 -6.96 -1.44
C LYS A 73 -11.10 -7.44 -2.69
N LEU A 74 -9.81 -7.13 -2.79
CA LEU A 74 -8.97 -7.52 -3.92
C LEU A 74 -8.29 -8.87 -3.73
N HIS A 75 -8.55 -9.56 -2.61
CA HIS A 75 -7.89 -10.83 -2.27
C HIS A 75 -6.37 -10.75 -2.31
N ALA A 76 -5.81 -9.63 -1.84
CA ALA A 76 -4.37 -9.42 -1.81
C ALA A 76 -3.67 -10.44 -0.91
N ASN A 77 -2.57 -11.02 -1.38
CA ASN A 77 -1.77 -11.96 -0.59
C ASN A 77 -0.90 -11.26 0.47
N GLY A 78 -0.58 -9.98 0.25
CA GLY A 78 0.19 -9.17 1.18
C GLY A 78 0.13 -7.69 0.84
N VAL A 79 0.68 -6.86 1.72
CA VAL A 79 0.74 -5.41 1.58
C VAL A 79 2.18 -4.93 1.74
N VAL A 80 2.66 -4.10 0.81
CA VAL A 80 3.92 -3.37 0.95
C VAL A 80 3.59 -1.95 1.40
N PHE A 81 4.10 -1.57 2.56
CA PHE A 81 3.91 -0.24 3.13
C PHE A 81 5.22 0.54 3.12
N PHE A 82 5.26 1.59 2.32
CA PHE A 82 6.45 2.44 2.22
C PHE A 82 6.40 3.61 3.20
N CYS A 83 7.46 3.77 3.97
CA CYS A 83 7.67 4.86 4.90
C CYS A 83 8.70 5.83 4.34
N HIS A 84 8.25 6.96 3.81
CA HIS A 84 9.16 8.03 3.40
C HIS A 84 9.83 8.68 4.61
N TRP A 85 11.14 8.85 4.55
CA TRP A 85 11.90 9.53 5.60
C TRP A 85 11.38 10.94 5.85
N GLY A 86 11.17 11.28 7.11
CA GLY A 86 10.58 12.56 7.51
C GLY A 86 9.05 12.63 7.41
N CYS A 87 8.38 11.66 6.83
CA CYS A 87 6.93 11.61 6.83
C CYS A 87 6.39 11.03 8.14
N LYS A 88 6.02 11.89 9.07
CA LYS A 88 5.47 11.46 10.38
C LYS A 88 4.21 10.61 10.25
N ASN A 89 3.42 10.84 9.20
CA ASN A 89 2.18 10.10 8.97
C ASN A 89 2.47 8.63 8.63
N THR A 90 3.37 8.37 7.67
CA THR A 90 3.69 6.99 7.28
C THR A 90 4.50 6.27 8.34
N ILE A 91 5.58 6.87 8.86
CA ILE A 91 6.41 6.25 9.89
C ILE A 91 5.64 6.01 11.18
N GLY A 92 4.94 7.04 11.69
CA GLY A 92 4.16 6.93 12.92
C GLY A 92 2.94 6.02 12.81
N GLY A 93 2.41 5.84 11.61
CA GLY A 93 1.23 5.02 11.36
C GLY A 93 1.51 3.56 11.00
N ALA A 94 2.76 3.19 10.70
CA ALA A 94 3.10 1.86 10.21
C ALA A 94 2.67 0.73 11.17
N GLY A 95 2.81 0.95 12.49
CA GLY A 95 2.36 0.00 13.50
C GLY A 95 0.86 -0.23 13.45
N LEU A 96 0.06 0.84 13.38
CA LEU A 96 -1.41 0.74 13.30
C LEU A 96 -1.89 -0.03 12.07
N VAL A 97 -1.24 0.20 10.92
CA VAL A 97 -1.56 -0.53 9.68
C VAL A 97 -1.20 -2.01 9.82
N ARG A 98 -0.03 -2.30 10.39
CA ARG A 98 0.40 -3.68 10.64
C ARG A 98 -0.58 -4.43 11.53
N ASP A 99 -0.90 -3.88 12.69
CA ASP A 99 -1.81 -4.48 13.67
C ASP A 99 -3.18 -4.75 13.04
N ARG A 100 -3.67 -3.82 12.21
CA ARG A 100 -4.95 -3.96 11.51
C ARG A 100 -4.92 -5.06 10.45
N LEU A 101 -3.84 -5.18 9.68
CA LEU A 101 -3.66 -6.23 8.68
C LEU A 101 -3.44 -7.61 9.31
N GLU A 102 -2.72 -7.66 10.45
CA GLU A 102 -2.52 -8.91 11.20
C GLU A 102 -3.83 -9.50 11.72
N GLN A 103 -4.79 -8.68 12.12
CA GLN A 103 -6.14 -9.12 12.51
C GLN A 103 -6.86 -9.86 11.37
N GLU A 104 -6.55 -9.52 10.14
CA GLU A 104 -7.10 -10.18 8.93
C GLU A 104 -6.17 -11.27 8.37
N GLY A 105 -5.06 -11.55 9.04
CA GLY A 105 -4.07 -12.55 8.60
C GLY A 105 -3.29 -12.14 7.35
N ILE A 106 -3.28 -10.85 6.98
CA ILE A 106 -2.59 -10.31 5.81
C ILE A 106 -1.19 -9.85 6.22
N PRO A 107 -0.12 -10.44 5.68
CA PRO A 107 1.25 -10.01 5.98
C PRO A 107 1.57 -8.66 5.39
N MET A 108 2.39 -7.87 6.10
CA MET A 108 2.84 -6.56 5.67
C MET A 108 4.36 -6.46 5.68
N LEU A 109 4.93 -6.02 4.55
CA LEU A 109 6.31 -5.57 4.47
C LEU A 109 6.36 -4.05 4.64
N THR A 110 7.11 -3.56 5.62
CA THR A 110 7.41 -2.13 5.72
C THR A 110 8.76 -1.86 5.04
N LEU A 111 8.78 -0.99 4.05
CA LEU A 111 10.00 -0.46 3.44
C LEU A 111 10.15 1.00 3.83
N ASP A 112 11.37 1.45 4.01
CA ASP A 112 11.68 2.84 4.37
C ASP A 112 12.77 3.40 3.46
N GLY A 113 12.66 4.68 3.14
CA GLY A 113 13.59 5.35 2.25
C GLY A 113 13.21 6.80 1.96
N ASP A 114 14.00 7.42 1.10
CA ASP A 114 13.72 8.78 0.61
C ASP A 114 13.06 8.70 -0.77
N GLY A 115 11.75 8.89 -0.83
CA GLY A 115 10.99 8.88 -2.09
C GLY A 115 11.27 10.08 -2.99
N CYS A 116 12.04 11.08 -2.53
CA CYS A 116 12.34 12.30 -3.27
C CYS A 116 13.77 12.31 -3.83
N ASP A 117 14.73 11.70 -3.15
CA ASP A 117 16.13 11.68 -3.57
C ASP A 117 16.66 10.25 -3.70
N ARG A 118 16.84 9.79 -4.93
CA ARG A 118 17.34 8.43 -5.24
C ARG A 118 18.73 8.16 -4.68
N ARG A 119 19.54 9.18 -4.40
CA ARG A 119 20.88 9.01 -3.81
C ARG A 119 20.82 8.44 -2.39
N ASN A 120 19.71 8.64 -1.71
CA ASN A 120 19.45 8.17 -0.35
C ASN A 120 18.76 6.79 -0.31
N ILE A 121 18.51 6.17 -1.46
CA ILE A 121 17.86 4.86 -1.55
C ILE A 121 18.93 3.78 -1.77
N ASN A 122 18.89 2.73 -0.96
CA ASN A 122 19.67 1.52 -1.19
C ASN A 122 18.82 0.50 -1.95
N ASP A 123 18.83 0.60 -3.28
CA ASP A 123 18.05 -0.28 -4.17
C ASP A 123 18.31 -1.77 -3.89
N GLY A 124 19.56 -2.16 -3.61
CA GLY A 124 19.90 -3.55 -3.33
C GLY A 124 19.23 -4.07 -2.06
N GLN A 125 19.25 -3.28 -0.99
CA GLN A 125 18.62 -3.66 0.26
C GLN A 125 17.09 -3.74 0.14
N MET A 126 16.49 -2.79 -0.55
CA MET A 126 15.04 -2.79 -0.78
C MET A 126 14.62 -4.00 -1.60
N ARG A 127 15.37 -4.29 -2.65
CA ARG A 127 15.13 -5.46 -3.51
C ARG A 127 15.22 -6.76 -2.72
N THR A 128 16.28 -6.98 -1.94
CA THR A 128 16.42 -8.18 -1.13
C THR A 128 15.26 -8.36 -0.14
N ARG A 129 14.81 -7.28 0.51
CA ARG A 129 13.67 -7.33 1.44
C ARG A 129 12.36 -7.64 0.72
N LEU A 130 12.17 -7.10 -0.48
CA LEU A 130 11.00 -7.38 -1.30
C LEU A 130 11.00 -8.83 -1.79
N GLU A 131 12.12 -9.33 -2.30
CA GLU A 131 12.27 -10.73 -2.75
C GLU A 131 11.96 -11.70 -1.61
N ALA A 132 12.53 -11.49 -0.42
CA ALA A 132 12.23 -12.32 0.76
C ALA A 132 10.74 -12.28 1.16
N PHE A 133 10.09 -11.13 1.01
CA PHE A 133 8.66 -11.00 1.27
C PHE A 133 7.82 -11.77 0.24
N LEU A 134 8.20 -11.72 -1.03
CA LEU A 134 7.53 -12.47 -2.10
C LEU A 134 7.65 -13.98 -1.89
N GLU A 135 8.84 -14.47 -1.50
CA GLU A 135 9.05 -15.88 -1.13
C GLU A 135 8.14 -16.30 0.03
N LEU A 136 8.03 -15.48 1.07
CA LEU A 136 7.12 -15.73 2.20
C LEU A 136 5.65 -15.81 1.74
N LEU A 137 5.22 -14.94 0.83
CA LEU A 137 3.86 -14.97 0.29
C LEU A 137 3.61 -16.24 -0.52
N GLU A 138 4.59 -16.67 -1.29
CA GLU A 138 4.50 -17.91 -2.08
C GLU A 138 4.41 -19.14 -1.18
N GLU A 139 5.24 -19.24 -0.14
CA GLU A 139 5.16 -20.31 0.85
C GLU A 139 3.79 -20.37 1.51
N ARG A 140 3.24 -19.23 1.93
CA ARG A 140 1.90 -19.13 2.51
C ARG A 140 0.81 -19.58 1.53
N ARG A 141 0.96 -19.25 0.25
CA ARG A 141 0.02 -19.69 -0.80
C ARG A 141 0.04 -21.20 -0.99
N ARG A 142 1.23 -21.83 -0.95
CA ARG A 142 1.40 -23.28 -1.07
C ARG A 142 0.86 -24.05 0.14
N ALA A 143 0.84 -23.43 1.31
CA ALA A 143 0.39 -24.02 2.56
C ALA A 143 -1.15 -23.96 2.76
N ARG A 144 -1.87 -23.24 1.90
CA ARG A 144 -3.35 -23.13 1.90
C ARG A 144 -3.98 -24.15 0.95
#